data_d7b2009f7a6df8ec3603d647f161ce71
#
_entry.id   d7b2009f7a6df8ec3603d647f161ce71
#
_cell.length_a   1.000
_cell.length_b   1.000
_cell.length_c   1.000
_cell.angle_alpha   90.00
_cell.angle_beta   90.00
_cell.angle_gamma   90.00
#
_symmetry.space_group_name_H-M   'P 1'
#
loop_
_entity.id
_entity.type
_entity.pdbx_description
1 polymer ?
#
loop_
_entity_poly.entity_id
_entity_poly.type
_entity_poly.pdbx_seq_one_letter_code
_entity_poly.pdbx_strand_id
1 'polypeptide(L)'
;MSNCFGGLIAAGVLSGMEGVGGLRAWRWLFILEGCFTILIAFIAAAVLPNYPSGESHLFLIAHLIFSLTCTPDAKWLSEEERVYAIHRIADEAAGVVDGEDGESVWIGAVKALKDPKVYMLILMQFSLLTGMAYTYFFPSIVSTLGYNKITTLLLTAPPYALAFFTSLGNSIHSGRTNERCFHIAIPLTVSMLGNILCVTLTSTAGRYASMFLMTLGVYSAFNVTLSWVSSTIARPKAKRAAALAMVNSLANCTHLFTSYLYPNSQKPRYLTAGITLSLFCGLCAAVAIVLRFWLSWENKKLDRAEGFSGAGDEDEDHIRQKGFRYTI
;
A
#
# COMPACT_ATOMS: atom_id res chain seq x y z
N MET A 1 -8.43 -5.38 6.83
CA MET A 1 -9.67 -5.41 7.68
C MET A 1 -10.87 -4.71 7.03
N SER A 2 -10.73 -3.55 6.40
CA SER A 2 -11.86 -2.82 5.80
C SER A 2 -12.75 -3.68 4.90
N ASN A 3 -12.19 -4.43 3.95
CA ASN A 3 -12.96 -5.30 3.05
C ASN A 3 -13.69 -6.46 3.77
N CYS A 4 -13.17 -6.91 4.92
CA CYS A 4 -13.85 -7.90 5.76
C CYS A 4 -15.12 -7.29 6.38
N PHE A 5 -14.97 -6.14 7.05
CA PHE A 5 -16.10 -5.46 7.66
C PHE A 5 -17.10 -4.92 6.65
N GLY A 6 -16.62 -4.38 5.51
CA GLY A 6 -17.49 -3.89 4.44
C GLY A 6 -18.46 -4.96 3.93
N GLY A 7 -17.99 -6.20 3.73
CA GLY A 7 -18.85 -7.33 3.35
C GLY A 7 -19.88 -7.70 4.42
N LEU A 8 -19.48 -7.68 5.70
CA LEU A 8 -20.39 -7.99 6.82
C LEU A 8 -21.44 -6.88 7.02
N ILE A 9 -21.03 -5.62 6.97
CA ILE A 9 -21.95 -4.46 7.07
C ILE A 9 -22.94 -4.48 5.90
N ALA A 10 -22.45 -4.71 4.68
CA ALA A 10 -23.30 -4.80 3.50
C ALA A 10 -24.32 -5.95 3.63
N ALA A 11 -23.91 -7.12 4.13
CA ALA A 11 -24.82 -8.25 4.36
C ALA A 11 -25.89 -7.88 5.39
N GLY A 12 -25.53 -7.26 6.53
CA GLY A 12 -26.48 -6.82 7.56
C GLY A 12 -27.48 -5.78 7.06
N VAL A 13 -26.98 -4.75 6.37
CA VAL A 13 -27.84 -3.68 5.81
C VAL A 13 -28.79 -4.20 4.74
N LEU A 14 -28.28 -5.05 3.82
CA LEU A 14 -29.11 -5.63 2.75
C LEU A 14 -30.16 -6.60 3.27
N SER A 15 -29.93 -7.24 4.43
CA SER A 15 -30.90 -8.18 5.02
C SER A 15 -32.00 -7.50 5.84
N GLY A 16 -31.71 -6.32 6.47
CA GLY A 16 -32.59 -5.72 7.45
C GLY A 16 -33.17 -4.35 7.09
N MET A 17 -32.59 -3.66 6.09
CA MET A 17 -32.95 -2.25 5.84
C MET A 17 -33.63 -1.98 4.47
N GLU A 18 -34.02 -3.02 3.74
CA GLU A 18 -34.73 -2.81 2.47
C GLU A 18 -36.13 -2.24 2.74
N GLY A 19 -36.41 -1.07 2.14
CA GLY A 19 -37.71 -0.39 2.30
C GLY A 19 -37.87 0.44 3.58
N VAL A 20 -36.94 0.41 4.51
CA VAL A 20 -36.98 1.22 5.73
C VAL A 20 -36.90 2.71 5.37
N GLY A 21 -37.85 3.50 5.87
CA GLY A 21 -37.97 4.93 5.55
C GLY A 21 -38.20 5.23 4.06
N GLY A 22 -38.72 4.27 3.28
CA GLY A 22 -38.94 4.40 1.85
C GLY A 22 -37.66 4.34 1.00
N LEU A 23 -36.52 4.00 1.60
CA LEU A 23 -35.23 3.91 0.93
C LEU A 23 -34.84 2.47 0.61
N ARG A 24 -34.17 2.27 -0.53
CA ARG A 24 -33.56 0.98 -0.86
C ARG A 24 -32.31 0.74 0.02
N ALA A 25 -32.04 -0.51 0.36
CA ALA A 25 -30.94 -0.91 1.27
C ALA A 25 -29.55 -0.35 0.87
N TRP A 26 -29.24 -0.26 -0.42
CA TRP A 26 -27.96 0.32 -0.86
C TRP A 26 -27.78 1.80 -0.48
N ARG A 27 -28.87 2.59 -0.40
CA ARG A 27 -28.81 3.99 0.05
C ARG A 27 -28.47 4.06 1.54
N TRP A 28 -29.04 3.16 2.33
CA TRP A 28 -28.71 3.04 3.75
C TRP A 28 -27.23 2.70 3.97
N LEU A 29 -26.66 1.84 3.13
CA LEU A 29 -25.24 1.50 3.21
C LEU A 29 -24.37 2.76 3.08
N PHE A 30 -24.60 3.58 2.04
CA PHE A 30 -23.84 4.83 1.86
C PHE A 30 -24.09 5.85 2.97
N ILE A 31 -25.32 5.98 3.48
CA ILE A 31 -25.64 6.88 4.59
C ILE A 31 -24.87 6.46 5.85
N LEU A 32 -24.90 5.18 6.21
CA LEU A 32 -24.24 4.67 7.41
C LEU A 32 -22.72 4.80 7.30
N GLU A 33 -22.12 4.40 6.19
CA GLU A 33 -20.67 4.53 5.97
C GLU A 33 -20.24 6.00 5.94
N GLY A 34 -21.01 6.87 5.30
CA GLY A 34 -20.73 8.30 5.26
C GLY A 34 -20.82 8.96 6.64
N CYS A 35 -21.89 8.70 7.39
CA CYS A 35 -22.03 9.21 8.76
C CYS A 35 -20.92 8.73 9.70
N PHE A 36 -20.55 7.43 9.60
CA PHE A 36 -19.47 6.86 10.39
C PHE A 36 -18.11 7.48 10.03
N THR A 37 -17.86 7.70 8.73
CA THR A 37 -16.64 8.38 8.26
C THR A 37 -16.54 9.80 8.79
N ILE A 38 -17.64 10.57 8.76
CA ILE A 38 -17.68 11.92 9.29
C ILE A 38 -17.42 11.91 10.80
N LEU A 39 -18.08 11.00 11.55
CA LEU A 39 -17.85 10.85 12.99
C LEU A 39 -16.38 10.58 13.31
N ILE A 40 -15.77 9.61 12.62
CA ILE A 40 -14.35 9.30 12.81
C ILE A 40 -13.44 10.48 12.42
N ALA A 41 -13.79 11.24 11.38
CA ALA A 41 -13.02 12.43 11.00
C ALA A 41 -13.05 13.50 12.11
N PHE A 42 -14.19 13.72 12.77
CA PHE A 42 -14.27 14.61 13.93
C PHE A 42 -13.43 14.12 15.11
N ILE A 43 -13.49 12.83 15.43
CA ILE A 43 -12.68 12.22 16.49
C ILE A 43 -11.18 12.35 16.15
N ALA A 44 -10.80 12.04 14.91
CA ALA A 44 -9.43 12.15 14.46
C ALA A 44 -8.91 13.60 14.55
N ALA A 45 -9.70 14.58 14.13
CA ALA A 45 -9.35 15.99 14.23
C ALA A 45 -9.15 16.45 15.68
N ALA A 46 -9.88 15.86 16.63
CA ALA A 46 -9.75 16.18 18.05
C ALA A 46 -8.57 15.47 18.75
N VAL A 47 -8.18 14.28 18.28
CA VAL A 47 -7.21 13.40 18.96
C VAL A 47 -5.84 13.41 18.30
N LEU A 48 -5.76 13.53 16.97
CA LEU A 48 -4.49 13.46 16.25
C LEU A 48 -3.68 14.74 16.46
N PRO A 49 -2.44 14.61 16.99
CA PRO A 49 -1.54 15.74 17.12
C PRO A 49 -1.00 16.19 15.77
N ASN A 50 -0.63 17.46 15.70
CA ASN A 50 0.19 17.99 14.60
C ASN A 50 1.63 17.49 14.71
N TYR A 51 2.47 17.82 13.71
CA TYR A 51 3.89 17.48 13.73
C TYR A 51 4.58 18.00 14.98
N PRO A 52 5.57 17.27 15.55
CA PRO A 52 6.28 17.68 16.75
C PRO A 52 7.02 19.03 16.61
N SER A 53 7.42 19.41 15.39
CA SER A 53 8.14 20.64 15.08
C SER A 53 7.28 21.91 15.04
N GLY A 54 5.97 21.82 15.16
CA GLY A 54 5.09 22.99 15.23
C GLY A 54 4.94 23.81 13.94
N GLU A 55 5.60 23.45 12.85
CA GLU A 55 5.49 24.15 11.56
C GLU A 55 4.35 23.61 10.70
N SER A 56 3.20 24.24 10.79
CA SER A 56 2.00 23.87 10.01
C SER A 56 1.64 24.95 9.00
N HIS A 57 2.36 25.05 7.90
CA HIS A 57 1.98 25.95 6.80
C HIS A 57 0.90 25.38 5.83
N LEU A 58 0.56 24.10 5.91
CA LEU A 58 -0.37 23.47 4.96
C LEU A 58 -1.84 23.42 5.42
N PHE A 59 -2.14 23.86 6.62
CA PHE A 59 -3.48 23.71 7.23
C PHE A 59 -4.40 24.94 7.11
N LEU A 60 -4.02 25.95 6.33
CA LEU A 60 -4.82 27.19 6.24
C LEU A 60 -6.24 26.94 5.68
N ILE A 61 -6.40 26.00 4.77
CA ILE A 61 -7.72 25.68 4.17
C ILE A 61 -8.57 24.83 5.12
N ALA A 62 -7.96 23.87 5.82
CA ALA A 62 -8.66 23.09 6.84
C ALA A 62 -9.01 23.97 8.07
N HIS A 63 -8.17 24.93 8.42
CA HIS A 63 -8.41 25.90 9.48
C HIS A 63 -9.59 26.84 9.18
N LEU A 64 -9.80 27.19 7.91
CA LEU A 64 -10.90 28.09 7.51
C LEU A 64 -12.27 27.40 7.58
N ILE A 65 -12.32 26.09 7.34
CA ILE A 65 -13.57 25.30 7.40
C ILE A 65 -13.82 24.76 8.83
N PHE A 66 -12.78 24.56 9.63
CA PHE A 66 -12.82 23.87 10.93
C PHE A 66 -12.28 24.71 12.09
N SER A 67 -12.60 25.99 12.13
CA SER A 67 -12.12 26.98 13.13
C SER A 67 -12.49 26.68 14.60
N LEU A 68 -12.98 25.50 14.95
CA LEU A 68 -13.50 25.25 16.29
C LEU A 68 -12.64 24.37 17.21
N THR A 69 -11.62 23.63 16.73
CA THR A 69 -10.91 22.68 17.62
C THR A 69 -9.47 22.33 17.19
N CYS A 70 -8.67 23.22 16.65
CA CYS A 70 -7.26 22.91 16.42
C CYS A 70 -6.40 23.41 17.58
N THR A 71 -5.99 22.51 18.47
CA THR A 71 -4.89 22.77 19.38
C THR A 71 -3.55 22.58 18.65
N PRO A 72 -2.74 23.65 18.51
CA PRO A 72 -1.48 23.58 17.74
C PRO A 72 -0.38 22.75 18.39
N ASP A 73 -0.53 22.37 19.65
CA ASP A 73 0.49 21.65 20.40
C ASP A 73 -0.02 20.28 20.84
N ALA A 74 0.82 19.27 20.69
CA ALA A 74 0.59 17.93 21.26
C ALA A 74 0.68 18.04 22.79
N LYS A 75 -0.35 18.61 23.42
CA LYS A 75 -0.43 18.88 24.87
C LYS A 75 -0.34 17.65 25.74
N TRP A 76 -0.42 16.46 25.17
CA TRP A 76 -0.32 15.17 25.84
C TRP A 76 1.10 14.58 25.86
N LEU A 77 2.05 15.16 25.10
CA LEU A 77 3.48 14.84 25.17
C LEU A 77 4.16 15.74 26.20
N SER A 78 4.93 15.14 27.11
CA SER A 78 5.83 15.90 27.97
C SER A 78 6.92 16.58 27.13
N GLU A 79 7.54 17.64 27.63
CA GLU A 79 8.60 18.34 26.90
C GLU A 79 9.79 17.42 26.59
N GLU A 80 10.11 16.47 27.48
CA GLU A 80 11.15 15.47 27.27
C GLU A 80 10.80 14.50 26.13
N GLU A 81 9.56 14.02 26.08
CA GLU A 81 9.09 13.15 24.99
C GLU A 81 9.06 13.89 23.64
N ARG A 82 8.73 15.18 23.66
CA ARG A 82 8.74 16.04 22.47
C ARG A 82 10.16 16.21 21.93
N VAL A 83 11.12 16.55 22.79
CA VAL A 83 12.53 16.67 22.43
C VAL A 83 13.05 15.34 21.89
N TYR A 84 12.74 14.24 22.56
CA TYR A 84 13.13 12.90 22.10
C TYR A 84 12.54 12.56 20.73
N ALA A 85 11.26 12.86 20.50
CA ALA A 85 10.62 12.63 19.21
C ALA A 85 11.26 13.44 18.07
N ILE A 86 11.62 14.70 18.34
CA ILE A 86 12.34 15.57 17.38
C ILE A 86 13.72 14.99 17.08
N HIS A 87 14.49 14.62 18.11
CA HIS A 87 15.80 14.00 17.94
C HIS A 87 15.72 12.68 17.18
N ARG A 88 14.77 11.83 17.50
CA ARG A 88 14.56 10.56 16.78
C ARG A 88 14.28 10.78 15.30
N ILE A 89 13.42 11.74 14.95
CA ILE A 89 13.13 12.07 13.55
C ILE A 89 14.38 12.64 12.87
N ALA A 90 15.16 13.47 13.57
CA ALA A 90 16.41 14.02 13.07
C ALA A 90 17.48 12.91 12.88
N ASP A 91 17.59 11.95 13.79
CA ASP A 91 18.50 10.80 13.70
C ASP A 91 18.07 9.82 12.59
N GLU A 92 16.77 9.52 12.46
CA GLU A 92 16.25 8.75 11.34
C GLU A 92 16.45 9.48 9.99
N ALA A 93 16.49 10.80 10.03
CA ALA A 93 16.94 11.66 8.94
C ALA A 93 18.47 11.62 8.75
N ALA A 94 19.21 10.89 9.61
CA ALA A 94 20.68 10.68 9.62
C ALA A 94 21.51 11.98 9.63
N GLY A 95 21.12 12.95 10.47
CA GLY A 95 21.96 14.13 10.75
C GLY A 95 22.28 15.06 9.56
N VAL A 96 21.78 14.72 8.37
CA VAL A 96 21.90 15.63 7.23
C VAL A 96 20.80 16.66 7.36
N VAL A 97 21.18 17.84 7.77
CA VAL A 97 20.42 19.05 7.48
C VAL A 97 20.23 19.02 5.97
N ASP A 98 18.98 18.73 5.48
CA ASP A 98 18.67 18.96 4.08
C ASP A 98 19.02 20.44 3.85
N GLY A 99 20.18 20.69 3.28
CA GLY A 99 20.55 22.03 2.85
C GLY A 99 19.45 22.47 1.92
N GLU A 100 18.79 23.57 2.30
CA GLU A 100 17.71 24.19 1.58
C GLU A 100 16.31 23.54 1.76
N ASP A 101 15.59 23.99 2.78
CA ASP A 101 14.14 24.05 2.85
C ASP A 101 13.58 24.93 1.70
N GLY A 102 13.75 24.51 0.47
CA GLY A 102 13.40 25.32 -0.69
C GLY A 102 13.52 24.63 -2.04
N GLU A 103 13.88 23.34 -2.08
CA GLU A 103 13.92 22.67 -3.38
C GLU A 103 12.51 22.59 -3.96
N SER A 104 12.30 23.27 -5.09
CA SER A 104 11.01 23.29 -5.77
C SER A 104 10.50 21.88 -6.05
N VAL A 105 9.21 21.65 -5.82
CA VAL A 105 8.52 20.37 -6.14
C VAL A 105 8.81 19.93 -7.58
N TRP A 106 8.96 20.86 -8.51
CA TRP A 106 9.30 20.59 -9.91
C TRP A 106 10.69 20.01 -10.09
N ILE A 107 11.68 20.48 -9.34
CA ILE A 107 13.05 19.94 -9.36
C ILE A 107 13.02 18.50 -8.83
N GLY A 108 12.30 18.25 -7.75
CA GLY A 108 12.07 16.91 -7.21
C GLY A 108 11.40 15.97 -8.22
N ALA A 109 10.39 16.45 -8.96
CA ALA A 109 9.71 15.68 -9.99
C ALA A 109 10.65 15.34 -11.16
N VAL A 110 11.45 16.29 -11.63
CA VAL A 110 12.46 16.03 -12.69
C VAL A 110 13.52 15.04 -12.23
N LYS A 111 13.98 15.15 -10.97
CA LYS A 111 14.94 14.19 -10.39
C LYS A 111 14.32 12.79 -10.28
N ALA A 112 13.04 12.68 -9.94
CA ALA A 112 12.31 11.41 -9.88
C ALA A 112 12.16 10.79 -11.28
N LEU A 113 11.80 11.59 -12.29
CA LEU A 113 11.69 11.15 -13.69
C LEU A 113 13.01 10.65 -14.29
N LYS A 114 14.13 11.18 -13.84
CA LYS A 114 15.47 10.75 -14.32
C LYS A 114 15.98 9.50 -13.60
N ASP A 115 15.35 9.08 -12.50
CA ASP A 115 15.80 7.92 -11.72
C ASP A 115 15.19 6.62 -12.26
N PRO A 116 15.98 5.71 -12.84
CA PRO A 116 15.47 4.46 -13.36
C PRO A 116 14.87 3.53 -12.30
N LYS A 117 15.23 3.69 -11.02
CA LYS A 117 14.63 2.94 -9.91
C LYS A 117 13.14 3.27 -9.78
N VAL A 118 12.73 4.51 -10.03
CA VAL A 118 11.32 4.93 -9.99
C VAL A 118 10.49 4.12 -10.98
N TYR A 119 10.99 3.86 -12.19
CA TYR A 119 10.27 3.07 -13.20
C TYR A 119 10.12 1.61 -12.79
N MET A 120 11.15 1.02 -12.17
CA MET A 120 11.05 -0.33 -11.63
C MET A 120 10.02 -0.41 -10.51
N LEU A 121 9.97 0.58 -9.63
CA LEU A 121 8.98 0.67 -8.55
C LEU A 121 7.57 0.88 -9.10
N ILE A 122 7.41 1.70 -10.15
CA ILE A 122 6.13 1.87 -10.87
C ILE A 122 5.68 0.53 -11.45
N LEU A 123 6.54 -0.18 -12.15
CA LEU A 123 6.22 -1.47 -12.75
C LEU A 123 5.84 -2.51 -11.69
N MET A 124 6.56 -2.54 -10.57
CA MET A 124 6.28 -3.42 -9.44
C MET A 124 4.90 -3.12 -8.84
N GLN A 125 4.62 -1.85 -8.53
CA GLN A 125 3.35 -1.44 -7.93
C GLN A 125 2.18 -1.60 -8.91
N PHE A 126 2.37 -1.26 -10.19
CA PHE A 126 1.38 -1.48 -11.25
C PHE A 126 1.01 -2.96 -11.39
N SER A 127 2.02 -3.84 -11.39
CA SER A 127 1.82 -5.28 -11.48
C SER A 127 1.10 -5.82 -10.25
N LEU A 128 1.45 -5.34 -9.06
CA LEU A 128 0.81 -5.71 -7.81
C LEU A 128 -0.68 -5.31 -7.79
N LEU A 129 -0.99 -4.05 -8.13
CA LEU A 129 -2.38 -3.57 -8.17
C LEU A 129 -3.20 -4.29 -9.24
N THR A 130 -2.59 -4.63 -10.39
CA THR A 130 -3.26 -5.47 -11.38
C THR A 130 -3.57 -6.85 -10.80
N GLY A 131 -2.60 -7.52 -10.16
CA GLY A 131 -2.81 -8.80 -9.48
C GLY A 131 -3.87 -8.75 -8.38
N MET A 132 -4.08 -7.57 -7.79
CA MET A 132 -5.06 -7.31 -6.74
C MET A 132 -6.48 -7.00 -7.28
N ALA A 133 -6.65 -6.81 -8.59
CA ALA A 133 -7.90 -6.34 -9.18
C ALA A 133 -9.10 -7.28 -9.00
N TYR A 134 -8.89 -8.56 -8.68
CA TYR A 134 -9.98 -9.48 -8.32
C TYR A 134 -10.82 -8.97 -7.15
N THR A 135 -10.28 -8.13 -6.28
CA THR A 135 -10.96 -7.62 -5.09
C THR A 135 -12.25 -6.87 -5.41
N TYR A 136 -12.30 -6.17 -6.55
CA TYR A 136 -13.50 -5.47 -7.03
C TYR A 136 -14.59 -6.42 -7.52
N PHE A 137 -14.20 -7.62 -7.94
CA PHE A 137 -15.10 -8.64 -8.46
C PHE A 137 -15.27 -9.82 -7.51
N PHE A 138 -14.70 -9.75 -6.33
CA PHE A 138 -14.66 -10.85 -5.38
C PHE A 138 -16.08 -11.37 -5.02
N PRO A 139 -17.08 -10.52 -4.70
CA PRO A 139 -18.44 -10.98 -4.51
C PRO A 139 -19.01 -11.68 -5.75
N SER A 140 -18.70 -11.21 -6.96
CA SER A 140 -19.15 -11.84 -8.21
C SER A 140 -18.50 -13.21 -8.42
N ILE A 141 -17.23 -13.37 -8.04
CA ILE A 141 -16.54 -14.66 -8.09
C ILE A 141 -17.14 -15.63 -7.08
N VAL A 142 -17.38 -15.19 -5.83
CA VAL A 142 -18.02 -16.00 -4.79
C VAL A 142 -19.46 -16.37 -5.19
N SER A 143 -20.20 -15.49 -5.85
CA SER A 143 -21.57 -15.78 -6.32
C SER A 143 -21.62 -16.94 -7.31
N THR A 144 -20.52 -17.23 -8.03
CA THR A 144 -20.44 -18.39 -8.94
C THR A 144 -20.41 -19.74 -8.20
N LEU A 145 -20.28 -19.73 -6.89
CA LEU A 145 -20.39 -20.94 -6.05
C LEU A 145 -21.84 -21.39 -5.81
N GLY A 146 -22.82 -20.58 -6.25
CA GLY A 146 -24.24 -20.97 -6.23
C GLY A 146 -25.00 -20.62 -4.95
N TYR A 147 -24.40 -19.82 -4.05
CA TYR A 147 -25.06 -19.38 -2.82
C TYR A 147 -25.95 -18.15 -3.02
N ASN A 148 -26.87 -17.91 -2.08
CA ASN A 148 -27.71 -16.72 -2.07
C ASN A 148 -26.84 -15.44 -1.82
N LYS A 149 -27.43 -14.26 -2.11
CA LYS A 149 -26.72 -12.98 -2.06
C LYS A 149 -26.08 -12.67 -0.69
N ILE A 150 -26.81 -12.96 0.40
CA ILE A 150 -26.34 -12.69 1.76
C ILE A 150 -25.20 -13.64 2.12
N THR A 151 -25.36 -14.95 1.90
CA THR A 151 -24.31 -15.95 2.13
C THR A 151 -23.07 -15.65 1.28
N THR A 152 -23.24 -15.21 0.04
CA THR A 152 -22.14 -14.79 -0.84
C THR A 152 -21.32 -13.68 -0.20
N LEU A 153 -21.97 -12.63 0.34
CA LEU A 153 -21.27 -11.54 1.02
C LEU A 153 -20.59 -12.01 2.30
N LEU A 154 -21.23 -12.85 3.10
CA LEU A 154 -20.62 -13.41 4.31
C LEU A 154 -19.39 -14.26 3.98
N LEU A 155 -19.42 -15.05 2.91
CA LEU A 155 -18.29 -15.86 2.47
C LEU A 155 -17.09 -15.04 1.95
N THR A 156 -17.26 -13.76 1.67
CA THR A 156 -16.12 -12.90 1.34
C THR A 156 -15.28 -12.54 2.57
N ALA A 157 -15.84 -12.52 3.76
CA ALA A 157 -15.17 -12.06 4.97
C ALA A 157 -14.01 -12.98 5.45
N PRO A 158 -14.12 -14.33 5.50
CA PRO A 158 -13.06 -15.20 5.99
C PRO A 158 -11.73 -15.09 5.23
N PRO A 159 -11.67 -15.04 3.87
CA PRO A 159 -10.44 -14.81 3.14
C PRO A 159 -9.76 -13.49 3.49
N TYR A 160 -10.51 -12.40 3.65
CA TYR A 160 -9.96 -11.11 4.05
C TYR A 160 -9.48 -11.09 5.51
N ALA A 161 -10.17 -11.79 6.40
CA ALA A 161 -9.73 -11.94 7.79
C ALA A 161 -8.38 -12.67 7.87
N LEU A 162 -8.23 -13.79 7.15
CA LEU A 162 -6.96 -14.50 7.08
C LEU A 162 -5.86 -13.64 6.46
N ALA A 163 -6.17 -12.91 5.38
CA ALA A 163 -5.23 -12.00 4.72
C ALA A 163 -4.74 -10.89 5.65
N PHE A 164 -5.55 -10.41 6.58
CA PHE A 164 -5.13 -9.44 7.58
C PHE A 164 -4.04 -10.00 8.49
N PHE A 165 -4.24 -11.18 9.06
CA PHE A 165 -3.26 -11.79 9.97
C PHE A 165 -1.96 -12.16 9.24
N THR A 166 -2.06 -12.72 8.03
CA THR A 166 -0.88 -13.05 7.23
C THR A 166 -0.11 -11.81 6.79
N SER A 167 -0.80 -10.73 6.39
CA SER A 167 -0.20 -9.45 6.03
C SER A 167 0.52 -8.81 7.22
N LEU A 168 -0.10 -8.84 8.41
CA LEU A 168 0.50 -8.33 9.63
C LEU A 168 1.77 -9.10 9.99
N GLY A 169 1.69 -10.43 10.02
CA GLY A 169 2.83 -11.29 10.31
C GLY A 169 3.98 -11.11 9.31
N ASN A 170 3.66 -11.07 8.01
CA ASN A 170 4.64 -10.85 6.95
C ASN A 170 5.32 -9.47 7.06
N SER A 171 4.55 -8.42 7.36
CA SER A 171 5.08 -7.06 7.53
C SER A 171 5.99 -6.93 8.75
N ILE A 172 5.61 -7.54 9.89
CA ILE A 172 6.44 -7.55 11.10
C ILE A 172 7.75 -8.33 10.83
N HIS A 173 7.66 -9.49 10.19
CA HIS A 173 8.83 -10.31 9.89
C HIS A 173 9.77 -9.60 8.92
N SER A 174 9.25 -9.02 7.84
CA SER A 174 10.02 -8.21 6.89
C SER A 174 10.71 -7.01 7.56
N GLY A 175 10.02 -6.34 8.50
CA GLY A 175 10.60 -5.24 9.26
C GLY A 175 11.74 -5.67 10.18
N ARG A 176 11.63 -6.84 10.82
CA ARG A 176 12.66 -7.38 11.72
C ARG A 176 13.89 -7.91 10.98
N THR A 177 13.69 -8.50 9.81
CA THR A 177 14.78 -9.06 8.98
C THR A 177 15.42 -8.04 8.05
N ASN A 178 14.83 -6.84 7.91
CA ASN A 178 15.21 -5.83 6.91
C ASN A 178 15.26 -6.36 5.47
N GLU A 179 14.50 -7.43 5.19
CA GLU A 179 14.42 -8.09 3.90
C GLU A 179 13.04 -7.83 3.30
N ARG A 180 12.99 -7.35 2.07
CA ARG A 180 11.74 -6.96 1.40
C ARG A 180 11.38 -7.89 0.24
N CYS A 181 12.38 -8.29 -0.55
CA CYS A 181 12.16 -9.01 -1.80
C CYS A 181 11.42 -10.33 -1.60
N PHE A 182 11.89 -11.20 -0.70
CA PHE A 182 11.26 -12.52 -0.49
C PHE A 182 9.90 -12.40 0.18
N HIS A 183 9.70 -11.34 1.02
CA HIS A 183 8.41 -11.03 1.63
C HIS A 183 7.39 -10.47 0.63
N ILE A 184 7.81 -10.16 -0.58
CA ILE A 184 6.95 -9.81 -1.72
C ILE A 184 6.81 -11.01 -2.66
N ALA A 185 7.93 -11.62 -3.08
CA ALA A 185 7.94 -12.65 -4.10
C ALA A 185 7.23 -13.94 -3.67
N ILE A 186 7.48 -14.43 -2.43
CA ILE A 186 6.87 -15.68 -1.94
C ILE A 186 5.33 -15.53 -1.82
N PRO A 187 4.78 -14.51 -1.16
CA PRO A 187 3.33 -14.34 -1.11
C PRO A 187 2.69 -14.18 -2.50
N LEU A 188 3.36 -13.49 -3.43
CA LEU A 188 2.83 -13.33 -4.78
C LEU A 188 2.82 -14.63 -5.58
N THR A 189 3.80 -15.51 -5.40
CA THR A 189 3.78 -16.85 -6.00
C THR A 189 2.62 -17.70 -5.45
N VAL A 190 2.31 -17.57 -4.15
CA VAL A 190 1.13 -18.20 -3.54
C VAL A 190 -0.16 -17.64 -4.14
N SER A 191 -0.25 -16.32 -4.32
CA SER A 191 -1.41 -15.70 -4.99
C SER A 191 -1.55 -16.13 -6.44
N MET A 192 -0.44 -16.23 -7.18
CA MET A 192 -0.42 -16.73 -8.56
C MET A 192 -0.98 -18.16 -8.63
N LEU A 193 -0.53 -19.04 -7.73
CA LEU A 193 -1.08 -20.41 -7.63
C LEU A 193 -2.56 -20.39 -7.30
N GLY A 194 -3.01 -19.53 -6.38
CA GLY A 194 -4.42 -19.35 -6.07
C GLY A 194 -5.25 -18.93 -7.29
N ASN A 195 -4.78 -18.01 -8.11
CA ASN A 195 -5.45 -17.60 -9.35
C ASN A 195 -5.55 -18.76 -10.34
N ILE A 196 -4.47 -19.53 -10.55
CA ILE A 196 -4.45 -20.70 -11.44
C ILE A 196 -5.45 -21.77 -10.94
N LEU A 197 -5.43 -22.08 -9.65
CA LEU A 197 -6.34 -23.06 -9.05
C LEU A 197 -7.80 -22.61 -9.15
N CYS A 198 -8.10 -21.34 -8.96
CA CYS A 198 -9.44 -20.79 -9.06
C CYS A 198 -10.07 -21.02 -10.45
N VAL A 199 -9.25 -20.97 -11.49
CA VAL A 199 -9.70 -21.16 -12.88
C VAL A 199 -9.73 -22.62 -13.29
N THR A 200 -8.82 -23.46 -12.80
CA THR A 200 -8.67 -24.87 -13.20
C THR A 200 -9.61 -25.80 -12.43
N LEU A 201 -9.83 -25.53 -11.13
CA LEU A 201 -10.66 -26.37 -10.30
C LEU A 201 -12.14 -26.22 -10.64
N THR A 202 -12.85 -27.34 -10.65
CA THR A 202 -14.30 -27.40 -10.89
C THR A 202 -15.10 -27.53 -9.61
N SER A 203 -14.50 -28.06 -8.53
CA SER A 203 -15.20 -28.25 -7.25
C SER A 203 -15.39 -26.92 -6.52
N THR A 204 -16.57 -26.70 -5.96
CA THR A 204 -16.91 -25.50 -5.17
C THR A 204 -15.93 -25.27 -4.00
N ALA A 205 -15.63 -26.34 -3.25
CA ALA A 205 -14.70 -26.28 -2.12
C ALA A 205 -13.30 -25.90 -2.56
N GLY A 206 -12.78 -26.50 -3.65
CA GLY A 206 -11.45 -26.18 -4.19
C GLY A 206 -11.34 -24.74 -4.68
N ARG A 207 -12.36 -24.24 -5.37
CA ARG A 207 -12.44 -22.85 -5.83
C ARG A 207 -12.49 -21.87 -4.65
N TYR A 208 -13.25 -22.20 -3.62
CA TYR A 208 -13.30 -21.36 -2.42
C TYR A 208 -11.96 -21.37 -1.66
N ALA A 209 -11.29 -22.52 -1.54
CA ALA A 209 -9.96 -22.61 -0.96
C ALA A 209 -8.92 -21.79 -1.75
N SER A 210 -8.99 -21.80 -3.09
CA SER A 210 -8.10 -21.00 -3.93
C SER A 210 -8.25 -19.48 -3.71
N MET A 211 -9.45 -19.01 -3.36
CA MET A 211 -9.70 -17.61 -3.03
C MET A 211 -8.96 -17.15 -1.78
N PHE A 212 -8.73 -18.04 -0.80
CA PHE A 212 -7.86 -17.74 0.34
C PHE A 212 -6.42 -17.51 -0.11
N LEU A 213 -5.87 -18.37 -0.98
CA LEU A 213 -4.52 -18.22 -1.48
C LEU A 213 -4.34 -16.92 -2.27
N MET A 214 -5.30 -16.56 -3.12
CA MET A 214 -5.30 -15.30 -3.85
C MET A 214 -5.21 -14.11 -2.88
N THR A 215 -6.08 -14.10 -1.87
CA THR A 215 -6.25 -12.97 -0.97
C THR A 215 -5.06 -12.81 -0.02
N LEU A 216 -4.63 -13.90 0.63
CA LEU A 216 -3.51 -13.84 1.58
C LEU A 216 -2.21 -13.42 0.90
N GLY A 217 -1.95 -13.90 -0.33
CA GLY A 217 -0.70 -13.62 -1.04
C GLY A 217 -0.58 -12.14 -1.41
N VAL A 218 -1.55 -11.59 -2.11
CA VAL A 218 -1.50 -10.19 -2.58
C VAL A 218 -1.49 -9.19 -1.41
N TYR A 219 -2.36 -9.37 -0.41
CA TYR A 219 -2.40 -8.43 0.72
C TYR A 219 -1.15 -8.51 1.60
N SER A 220 -0.52 -9.69 1.71
CA SER A 220 0.75 -9.83 2.43
C SER A 220 1.89 -9.08 1.72
N ALA A 221 1.93 -9.10 0.39
CA ALA A 221 2.93 -8.38 -0.40
C ALA A 221 2.70 -6.86 -0.41
N PHE A 222 1.44 -6.40 -0.39
CA PHE A 222 1.07 -5.00 -0.62
C PHE A 222 1.74 -4.02 0.35
N ASN A 223 1.64 -4.28 1.66
CA ASN A 223 2.23 -3.40 2.68
C ASN A 223 3.75 -3.36 2.61
N VAL A 224 4.39 -4.52 2.35
CA VAL A 224 5.84 -4.62 2.20
C VAL A 224 6.32 -3.85 0.97
N THR A 225 5.56 -3.93 -0.14
CA THR A 225 5.87 -3.18 -1.37
C THR A 225 5.81 -1.68 -1.14
N LEU A 226 4.77 -1.15 -0.50
CA LEU A 226 4.67 0.28 -0.16
C LEU A 226 5.83 0.74 0.73
N SER A 227 6.19 -0.07 1.72
CA SER A 227 7.34 0.21 2.59
C SER A 227 8.64 0.24 1.79
N TRP A 228 8.82 -0.70 0.83
CA TRP A 228 10.03 -0.74 0.00
C TRP A 228 10.13 0.44 -0.96
N VAL A 229 9.03 0.84 -1.60
CA VAL A 229 8.97 2.07 -2.41
C VAL A 229 9.43 3.29 -1.60
N SER A 230 8.92 3.43 -0.38
CA SER A 230 9.26 4.53 0.51
C SER A 230 10.72 4.53 0.96
N SER A 231 11.31 3.36 1.23
CA SER A 231 12.70 3.24 1.70
C SER A 231 13.73 3.30 0.57
N THR A 232 13.38 2.89 -0.65
CA THR A 232 14.31 2.91 -1.80
C THR A 232 14.60 4.34 -2.26
N ILE A 233 13.62 5.25 -2.17
CA ILE A 233 13.78 6.65 -2.55
C ILE A 233 13.72 7.51 -1.28
N ALA A 234 14.76 7.43 -0.47
CA ALA A 234 14.78 8.11 0.82
C ALA A 234 14.94 9.63 0.69
N ARG A 235 15.73 10.10 -0.27
CA ARG A 235 16.15 11.52 -0.38
C ARG A 235 16.38 11.99 -1.82
N PRO A 236 16.37 13.30 -2.08
CA PRO A 236 15.86 14.38 -1.21
C PRO A 236 14.33 14.30 -1.02
N LYS A 237 13.79 14.99 -0.01
CA LYS A 237 12.34 14.94 0.35
C LYS A 237 11.43 15.24 -0.85
N ALA A 238 11.74 16.26 -1.65
CA ALA A 238 10.99 16.65 -2.84
C ALA A 238 10.96 15.52 -3.90
N LYS A 239 12.10 14.87 -4.15
CA LYS A 239 12.19 13.69 -5.06
C LYS A 239 11.38 12.52 -4.54
N ARG A 240 11.46 12.22 -3.23
CA ARG A 240 10.71 11.14 -2.59
C ARG A 240 9.19 11.36 -2.72
N ALA A 241 8.73 12.57 -2.42
CA ALA A 241 7.30 12.92 -2.53
C ALA A 241 6.80 12.78 -3.96
N ALA A 242 7.55 13.31 -4.94
CA ALA A 242 7.23 13.20 -6.36
C ALA A 242 7.23 11.74 -6.84
N ALA A 243 8.23 10.94 -6.45
CA ALA A 243 8.32 9.53 -6.84
C ALA A 243 7.15 8.70 -6.25
N LEU A 244 6.80 8.90 -4.97
CA LEU A 244 5.65 8.25 -4.36
C LEU A 244 4.34 8.62 -5.07
N ALA A 245 4.16 9.89 -5.43
CA ALA A 245 3.01 10.34 -6.19
C ALA A 245 2.95 9.69 -7.58
N MET A 246 4.07 9.63 -8.29
CA MET A 246 4.17 8.99 -9.61
C MET A 246 3.90 7.49 -9.54
N VAL A 247 4.51 6.77 -8.59
CA VAL A 247 4.29 5.33 -8.39
C VAL A 247 2.81 5.06 -8.13
N ASN A 248 2.18 5.80 -7.22
CA ASN A 248 0.76 5.62 -6.91
C ASN A 248 -0.14 5.97 -8.11
N SER A 249 0.07 7.11 -8.75
CA SER A 249 -0.80 7.56 -9.84
C SER A 249 -0.75 6.61 -11.04
N LEU A 250 0.45 6.23 -11.48
CA LEU A 250 0.63 5.34 -12.62
C LEU A 250 0.19 3.91 -12.30
N ALA A 251 0.43 3.43 -11.09
CA ALA A 251 -0.06 2.12 -10.66
C ALA A 251 -1.59 2.05 -10.63
N ASN A 252 -2.29 3.11 -10.22
CA ASN A 252 -3.75 3.15 -10.22
C ASN A 252 -4.37 3.17 -11.62
N CYS A 253 -3.61 3.47 -12.68
CA CYS A 253 -4.09 3.34 -14.07
C CYS A 253 -4.50 1.90 -14.40
N THR A 254 -4.11 0.90 -13.61
CA THR A 254 -4.57 -0.49 -13.76
C THR A 254 -6.10 -0.60 -13.74
N HIS A 255 -6.78 0.26 -12.98
CA HIS A 255 -8.23 0.22 -12.84
C HIS A 255 -8.98 0.55 -14.14
N LEU A 256 -8.32 1.21 -15.10
CA LEU A 256 -8.90 1.54 -16.40
C LEU A 256 -9.20 0.27 -17.23
N PHE A 257 -8.37 -0.76 -17.14
CA PHE A 257 -8.54 -1.97 -17.96
C PHE A 257 -8.97 -3.21 -17.15
N THR A 258 -8.70 -3.24 -15.85
CA THR A 258 -9.02 -4.44 -15.03
C THR A 258 -10.51 -4.73 -14.95
N SER A 259 -11.36 -3.72 -15.11
CA SER A 259 -12.82 -3.89 -15.19
C SER A 259 -13.25 -4.75 -16.38
N TYR A 260 -12.49 -4.77 -17.46
CA TYR A 260 -12.79 -5.56 -18.65
C TYR A 260 -12.33 -7.02 -18.55
N LEU A 261 -11.58 -7.38 -17.51
CA LEU A 261 -11.10 -8.76 -17.31
C LEU A 261 -12.20 -9.75 -16.88
N TYR A 262 -13.38 -9.25 -16.47
CA TYR A 262 -14.47 -10.05 -15.94
C TYR A 262 -15.74 -9.99 -16.79
N PRO A 263 -15.70 -10.33 -18.10
CA PRO A 263 -16.89 -10.32 -18.92
C PRO A 263 -17.86 -11.45 -18.49
N ASN A 264 -19.16 -11.14 -18.52
CA ASN A 264 -20.20 -12.10 -18.13
C ASN A 264 -20.20 -13.40 -18.97
N SER A 265 -19.68 -13.32 -20.21
CA SER A 265 -19.57 -14.47 -21.12
C SER A 265 -18.59 -15.55 -20.62
N GLN A 266 -17.67 -15.20 -19.72
CA GLN A 266 -16.68 -16.15 -19.19
C GLN A 266 -17.07 -16.75 -17.82
N LYS A 267 -18.27 -16.46 -17.33
CA LYS A 267 -18.78 -17.13 -16.11
C LYS A 267 -18.85 -18.65 -16.33
N PRO A 268 -18.57 -19.45 -15.32
CA PRO A 268 -18.16 -19.10 -13.96
C PRO A 268 -16.65 -19.02 -13.75
N ARG A 269 -15.82 -19.28 -14.76
CA ARG A 269 -14.37 -19.47 -14.61
C ARG A 269 -13.55 -18.19 -14.72
N TYR A 270 -13.99 -17.20 -15.51
CA TYR A 270 -13.25 -15.96 -15.77
C TYR A 270 -11.79 -16.21 -16.19
N LEU A 271 -11.58 -17.03 -17.21
CA LEU A 271 -10.28 -17.49 -17.66
C LEU A 271 -9.31 -16.34 -17.95
N THR A 272 -9.79 -15.31 -18.68
CA THR A 272 -8.97 -14.13 -19.00
C THR A 272 -8.46 -13.43 -17.74
N ALA A 273 -9.32 -13.23 -16.73
CA ALA A 273 -8.91 -12.64 -15.48
C ALA A 273 -7.86 -13.51 -14.77
N GLY A 274 -8.12 -14.81 -14.62
CA GLY A 274 -7.18 -15.71 -13.93
C GLY A 274 -5.78 -15.74 -14.56
N ILE A 275 -5.70 -15.80 -15.89
CA ILE A 275 -4.41 -15.76 -16.61
C ILE A 275 -3.73 -14.41 -16.42
N THR A 276 -4.44 -13.31 -16.65
CA THR A 276 -3.88 -11.96 -16.53
C THR A 276 -3.37 -11.69 -15.11
N LEU A 277 -4.17 -11.96 -14.07
CA LEU A 277 -3.77 -11.76 -12.70
C LEU A 277 -2.58 -12.62 -12.31
N SER A 278 -2.52 -13.88 -12.76
CA SER A 278 -1.38 -14.77 -12.53
C SER A 278 -0.10 -14.23 -13.16
N LEU A 279 -0.17 -13.76 -14.40
CA LEU A 279 0.97 -13.16 -15.10
C LEU A 279 1.49 -11.92 -14.38
N PHE A 280 0.60 -11.03 -13.93
CA PHE A 280 1.01 -9.83 -13.22
C PHE A 280 1.52 -10.12 -11.81
N CYS A 281 1.00 -11.11 -11.08
CA CYS A 281 1.62 -11.56 -9.83
C CYS A 281 3.03 -12.10 -10.06
N GLY A 282 3.23 -12.91 -11.10
CA GLY A 282 4.55 -13.41 -11.48
C GLY A 282 5.50 -12.30 -11.93
N LEU A 283 5.01 -11.33 -12.72
CA LEU A 283 5.78 -10.17 -13.14
C LEU A 283 6.23 -9.33 -11.94
N CYS A 284 5.34 -9.07 -10.99
CA CYS A 284 5.69 -8.32 -9.77
C CYS A 284 6.78 -9.04 -8.96
N ALA A 285 6.67 -10.36 -8.79
CA ALA A 285 7.68 -11.16 -8.11
C ALA A 285 9.04 -11.11 -8.85
N ALA A 286 9.03 -11.22 -10.18
CA ALA A 286 10.24 -11.11 -10.99
C ALA A 286 10.89 -9.73 -10.90
N VAL A 287 10.09 -8.65 -10.97
CA VAL A 287 10.58 -7.27 -10.81
C VAL A 287 11.18 -7.06 -9.42
N ALA A 288 10.56 -7.61 -8.36
CA ALA A 288 11.10 -7.54 -7.01
C ALA A 288 12.48 -8.22 -6.91
N ILE A 289 12.65 -9.38 -7.53
CA ILE A 289 13.93 -10.10 -7.58
C ILE A 289 15.00 -9.30 -8.36
N VAL A 290 14.64 -8.74 -9.52
CA VAL A 290 15.55 -7.90 -10.32
C VAL A 290 15.97 -6.65 -9.53
N LEU A 291 15.02 -5.98 -8.88
CA LEU A 291 15.28 -4.81 -8.04
C LEU A 291 16.24 -5.16 -6.88
N ARG A 292 16.05 -6.31 -6.23
CA ARG A 292 16.96 -6.81 -5.19
C ARG A 292 18.39 -6.91 -5.69
N PHE A 293 18.60 -7.57 -6.83
CA PHE A 293 19.95 -7.71 -7.40
C PHE A 293 20.56 -6.36 -7.75
N TRP A 294 19.78 -5.45 -8.30
CA TRP A 294 20.25 -4.12 -8.61
C TRP A 294 20.64 -3.34 -7.36
N LEU A 295 19.78 -3.29 -6.34
CA LEU A 295 20.08 -2.60 -5.10
C LEU A 295 21.30 -3.22 -4.37
N SER A 296 21.42 -4.56 -4.39
CA SER A 296 22.60 -5.25 -3.86
C SER A 296 23.88 -4.82 -4.58
N TRP A 297 23.82 -4.67 -5.90
CA TRP A 297 24.96 -4.20 -6.67
C TRP A 297 25.32 -2.75 -6.35
N GLU A 298 24.32 -1.88 -6.19
CA GLU A 298 24.52 -0.50 -5.75
C GLU A 298 25.12 -0.43 -4.34
N ASN A 299 24.63 -1.25 -3.40
CA ASN A 299 25.20 -1.34 -2.06
C ASN A 299 26.70 -1.70 -2.11
N LYS A 300 27.07 -2.69 -2.93
CA LYS A 300 28.48 -3.05 -3.13
C LYS A 300 29.35 -1.91 -3.72
N LYS A 301 28.75 -1.06 -4.58
CA LYS A 301 29.43 0.14 -5.07
C LYS A 301 29.64 1.17 -3.96
N LEU A 302 28.62 1.36 -3.11
CA LEU A 302 28.71 2.24 -1.96
C LEU A 302 29.78 1.78 -0.97
N ASP A 303 29.85 0.47 -0.68
CA ASP A 303 30.88 -0.14 0.19
C ASP A 303 32.31 0.14 -0.34
N ARG A 304 32.49 -0.03 -1.65
CA ARG A 304 33.81 0.23 -2.28
C ARG A 304 34.18 1.72 -2.23
N ALA A 305 33.21 2.60 -2.45
CA ALA A 305 33.46 4.04 -2.41
C ALA A 305 33.82 4.53 -1.00
N GLU A 306 33.17 3.99 0.04
CA GLU A 306 33.50 4.31 1.44
C GLU A 306 34.86 3.77 1.85
N GLY A 307 35.26 2.57 1.38
CA GLY A 307 36.59 2.00 1.62
C GLY A 307 37.72 2.81 0.97
N PHE A 308 37.45 3.57 -0.10
CA PHE A 308 38.42 4.46 -0.77
C PHE A 308 38.47 5.86 -0.14
N SER A 309 37.39 6.39 0.42
CA SER A 309 37.32 7.72 1.06
C SER A 309 38.10 7.84 2.38
N GLY A 310 38.75 6.77 2.87
CA GLY A 310 39.69 6.81 3.99
C GLY A 310 41.02 7.52 3.68
N ALA A 311 41.24 7.97 2.44
CA ALA A 311 42.43 8.66 2.00
C ALA A 311 42.05 9.98 1.29
N GLY A 312 41.67 11.00 2.07
CA GLY A 312 41.66 12.43 1.75
C GLY A 312 41.20 12.81 0.34
N ASP A 313 39.94 13.15 0.18
CA ASP A 313 39.48 14.20 -0.72
C ASP A 313 38.05 14.61 -0.30
N GLU A 314 37.97 15.84 0.25
CA GLU A 314 36.73 16.53 0.53
C GLU A 314 36.19 17.14 -0.79
N ASP A 315 35.60 16.37 -1.65
CA ASP A 315 34.81 16.89 -2.79
C ASP A 315 33.40 17.21 -2.33
N GLU A 316 33.06 18.48 -2.29
CA GLU A 316 31.86 19.12 -1.75
C GLU A 316 30.53 18.68 -2.40
N ASP A 317 30.52 17.88 -3.45
CA ASP A 317 29.30 17.56 -4.22
C ASP A 317 28.62 16.22 -3.86
N HIS A 318 29.16 15.47 -2.92
CA HIS A 318 28.59 14.21 -2.45
C HIS A 318 28.60 14.11 -0.93
N ILE A 319 27.62 14.74 -0.27
CA ILE A 319 27.23 14.36 1.10
C ILE A 319 26.58 12.97 1.01
N ARG A 320 27.39 11.97 0.64
CA ARG A 320 27.06 10.56 0.81
C ARG A 320 27.06 10.29 2.30
N GLN A 321 25.89 10.03 2.85
CA GLN A 321 25.79 9.62 4.25
C GLN A 321 26.64 8.37 4.45
N LYS A 322 27.72 8.50 5.25
CA LYS A 322 28.48 7.34 5.73
C LYS A 322 27.50 6.36 6.37
N GLY A 323 27.45 5.13 5.86
CA GLY A 323 26.57 4.07 6.40
C GLY A 323 25.20 3.90 5.75
N PHE A 324 24.78 4.73 4.77
CA PHE A 324 23.53 4.48 4.07
C PHE A 324 23.59 3.22 3.20
N ARG A 325 22.60 2.35 3.34
CA ARG A 325 22.42 1.16 2.48
C ARG A 325 20.95 1.01 2.10
N TYR A 326 20.73 0.61 0.86
CA TYR A 326 19.38 0.24 0.41
C TYR A 326 18.93 -1.04 1.11
N THR A 327 17.69 -1.04 1.61
CA THR A 327 17.03 -2.24 2.12
C THR A 327 16.76 -3.20 0.95
N ILE A 328 17.05 -4.48 1.12
CA ILE A 328 17.06 -5.48 0.03
C ILE A 328 15.82 -6.39 0.11
#